data_222f48170558d8d2939c8f1e78071716
#
_entry.id   222f48170558d8d2939c8f1e78071716
#
_cell.length_a   1.000
_cell.length_b   1.000
_cell.length_c   1.000
_cell.angle_alpha   90.00
_cell.angle_beta   90.00
_cell.angle_gamma   90.00
#
_symmetry.space_group_name_H-M   'P 1'
#
loop_
_entity.id
_entity.type
_entity.pdbx_description
1 polymer ?
#
loop_
_entity_poly.entity_id
_entity_poly.type
_entity_poly.pdbx_seq_one_letter_code
_entity_poly.pdbx_strand_id
1 'polypeptide(L)'
;MTKRILVVEDQEDNRKILRDLLAHAGFDVVEVGDGEQAVTAATAHHPDVILMDVQLPLLDGYEATRQIKADPALKHIPIIVVTSYALSGDETKARDAGCDAYVAKPYSPRALLAKIREYAP
;
A
#
# COMPACT_ATOMS: atom_id res chain seq x y z
N MET A 1 4.30 20.29 -4.28
CA MET A 1 4.91 19.47 -3.22
C MET A 1 4.94 18.01 -3.66
N THR A 2 6.02 17.32 -3.31
CA THR A 2 6.17 15.91 -3.66
C THR A 2 5.29 15.06 -2.76
N LYS A 3 4.49 14.19 -3.37
CA LYS A 3 3.67 13.23 -2.63
C LYS A 3 4.51 12.04 -2.20
N ARG A 4 4.26 11.52 -1.01
CA ARG A 4 4.99 10.41 -0.42
C ARG A 4 4.15 9.14 -0.45
N ILE A 5 4.75 8.07 -0.96
CA ILE A 5 4.09 6.75 -1.03
C ILE A 5 4.83 5.80 -0.10
N LEU A 6 4.10 5.13 0.79
CA LEU A 6 4.65 4.05 1.59
C LEU A 6 4.39 2.74 0.86
N VAL A 7 5.46 2.00 0.57
CA VAL A 7 5.38 0.70 -0.10
C VAL A 7 5.63 -0.39 0.95
N VAL A 8 4.65 -1.27 1.12
CA VAL A 8 4.74 -2.39 2.06
C VAL A 8 4.76 -3.69 1.25
N GLU A 9 5.94 -4.29 1.14
CA GLU A 9 6.20 -5.47 0.31
C GLU A 9 7.38 -6.24 0.90
N ASP A 10 7.22 -7.53 1.15
CA ASP A 10 8.28 -8.34 1.79
C ASP A 10 9.39 -8.75 0.82
N GLN A 11 9.10 -8.82 -0.48
CA GLN A 11 10.07 -9.22 -1.50
C GLN A 11 10.93 -8.02 -1.90
N GLU A 12 12.23 -8.10 -1.64
CA GLU A 12 13.15 -6.99 -1.94
C GLU A 12 13.14 -6.61 -3.43
N ASP A 13 13.09 -7.60 -4.31
CA ASP A 13 13.07 -7.35 -5.76
C ASP A 13 11.81 -6.57 -6.16
N ASN A 14 10.68 -6.94 -5.58
CA ASN A 14 9.40 -6.25 -5.86
C ASN A 14 9.41 -4.83 -5.30
N ARG A 15 9.97 -4.64 -4.10
CA ARG A 15 10.13 -3.30 -3.53
C ARG A 15 10.97 -2.41 -4.43
N LYS A 16 12.06 -2.95 -4.95
CA LYS A 16 12.95 -2.21 -5.83
C LYS A 16 12.25 -1.76 -7.11
N ILE A 17 11.47 -2.67 -7.72
CA ILE A 17 10.70 -2.36 -8.92
C ILE A 17 9.71 -1.23 -8.63
N LEU A 18 8.97 -1.32 -7.53
CA LEU A 18 7.99 -0.30 -7.15
C LEU A 18 8.67 1.02 -6.82
N ARG A 19 9.78 0.98 -6.07
CA ARG A 19 10.54 2.18 -5.74
C ARG A 19 11.00 2.91 -7.00
N ASP A 20 11.59 2.17 -7.95
CA ASP A 20 12.10 2.77 -9.18
C ASP A 20 10.96 3.36 -10.02
N LEU A 21 9.85 2.62 -10.12
CA LEU A 21 8.67 3.09 -10.85
C LEU A 21 8.11 4.38 -10.25
N LEU A 22 7.94 4.40 -8.94
CA LEU A 22 7.33 5.54 -8.25
C LEU A 22 8.27 6.74 -8.20
N ALA A 23 9.55 6.52 -7.96
CA ALA A 23 10.54 7.59 -7.96
C ALA A 23 10.64 8.24 -9.33
N HIS A 24 10.62 7.42 -10.39
CA HIS A 24 10.65 7.95 -11.76
C HIS A 24 9.41 8.77 -12.09
N ALA A 25 8.29 8.43 -11.46
CA ALA A 25 7.04 9.18 -11.64
C ALA A 25 6.97 10.46 -10.78
N GLY A 26 7.99 10.73 -9.97
CA GLY A 26 8.07 11.95 -9.18
C GLY A 26 7.59 11.83 -7.74
N PHE A 27 7.34 10.61 -7.26
CA PHE A 27 6.94 10.40 -5.88
C PHE A 27 8.15 10.20 -4.96
N ASP A 28 7.99 10.59 -3.70
CA ASP A 28 8.90 10.26 -2.64
C ASP A 28 8.49 8.89 -2.07
N VAL A 29 9.42 7.97 -1.88
CA VAL A 29 9.09 6.58 -1.54
C VAL A 29 9.71 6.18 -0.20
N VAL A 30 8.87 5.61 0.67
CA VAL A 30 9.32 4.96 1.91
C VAL A 30 8.99 3.48 1.75
N GLU A 31 9.92 2.59 2.09
CA GLU A 31 9.77 1.15 1.91
C GLU A 31 9.86 0.42 3.24
N VAL A 32 8.97 -0.55 3.44
CA VAL A 32 9.05 -1.46 4.58
C VAL A 32 8.72 -2.88 4.11
N GLY A 33 9.15 -3.88 4.89
CA GLY A 33 9.06 -5.28 4.50
C GLY A 33 8.02 -6.12 5.22
N ASP A 34 7.29 -5.56 6.18
CA ASP A 34 6.27 -6.32 6.92
C ASP A 34 5.16 -5.41 7.45
N GLY A 35 4.08 -6.05 7.96
CA GLY A 35 2.91 -5.32 8.42
C GLY A 35 3.11 -4.48 9.67
N GLU A 36 3.98 -4.93 10.58
CA GLU A 36 4.28 -4.16 11.79
C GLU A 36 5.03 -2.88 11.43
N GLN A 37 6.00 -2.98 10.54
CA GLN A 37 6.75 -1.81 10.06
C GLN A 37 5.84 -0.85 9.30
N ALA A 38 4.81 -1.38 8.63
CA ALA A 38 3.84 -0.53 7.91
C ALA A 38 3.13 0.42 8.86
N VAL A 39 2.64 -0.08 10.01
CA VAL A 39 1.97 0.74 11.00
C VAL A 39 2.92 1.79 11.58
N THR A 40 4.13 1.37 11.94
CA THR A 40 5.16 2.27 12.48
C THR A 40 5.54 3.36 11.47
N ALA A 41 5.75 2.97 10.21
CA ALA A 41 6.13 3.90 9.16
C ALA A 41 5.02 4.89 8.83
N ALA A 42 3.76 4.44 8.83
CA ALA A 42 2.62 5.34 8.63
C ALA A 42 2.58 6.42 9.69
N THR A 43 2.83 6.04 10.95
CA THR A 43 2.87 6.99 12.05
C THR A 43 4.04 7.97 11.92
N ALA A 44 5.23 7.47 11.55
CA ALA A 44 6.45 8.28 11.47
C ALA A 44 6.47 9.23 10.27
N HIS A 45 5.95 8.78 9.13
CA HIS A 45 6.11 9.50 7.86
C HIS A 45 4.85 10.15 7.33
N HIS A 46 3.67 9.79 7.80
CA HIS A 46 2.38 10.29 7.32
C HIS A 46 2.32 10.31 5.78
N PRO A 47 2.44 9.15 5.12
CA PRO A 47 2.44 9.10 3.66
C PRO A 47 1.11 9.59 3.09
N ASP A 48 1.13 10.00 1.83
CA ASP A 48 -0.08 10.41 1.13
C ASP A 48 -0.90 9.24 0.63
N VAL A 49 -0.23 8.11 0.35
CA VAL A 49 -0.86 6.84 -0.06
C VAL A 49 -0.01 5.68 0.46
N ILE A 50 -0.65 4.59 0.81
CA ILE A 50 0.01 3.34 1.18
C ILE A 50 -0.32 2.28 0.14
N LEU A 51 0.72 1.65 -0.44
CA LEU A 51 0.57 0.44 -1.23
C LEU A 51 0.83 -0.75 -0.32
N MET A 52 -0.19 -1.56 -0.08
CA MET A 52 -0.14 -2.64 0.89
C MET A 52 -0.24 -4.00 0.22
N ASP A 53 0.82 -4.79 0.27
CA ASP A 53 0.73 -6.20 -0.12
C ASP A 53 -0.05 -6.96 0.95
N VAL A 54 -0.79 -7.98 0.53
CA VAL A 54 -1.57 -8.81 1.44
C VAL A 54 -0.68 -9.84 2.13
N GLN A 55 0.23 -10.46 1.39
CA GLN A 55 1.08 -11.54 1.91
C GLN A 55 2.34 -10.99 2.55
N LEU A 56 2.24 -10.67 3.83
CA LEU A 56 3.35 -10.09 4.59
C LEU A 56 3.68 -10.98 5.79
N PRO A 57 4.96 -11.04 6.19
CA PRO A 57 5.34 -11.70 7.44
C PRO A 57 4.91 -10.89 8.65
N LEU A 58 4.85 -11.53 9.80
CA LEU A 58 4.53 -10.97 11.12
C LEU A 58 3.09 -10.49 11.24
N LEU A 59 2.69 -9.54 10.44
CA LEU A 59 1.35 -8.97 10.44
C LEU A 59 0.92 -8.82 8.99
N ASP A 60 -0.13 -9.53 8.55
CA ASP A 60 -0.54 -9.50 7.15
C ASP A 60 -1.14 -8.15 6.75
N GLY A 61 -1.26 -7.94 5.44
CA GLY A 61 -1.70 -6.64 4.91
C GLY A 61 -3.11 -6.25 5.31
N TYR A 62 -4.02 -7.21 5.51
CA TYR A 62 -5.38 -6.91 5.96
C TYR A 62 -5.39 -6.42 7.39
N GLU A 63 -4.64 -7.08 8.28
CA GLU A 63 -4.57 -6.68 9.67
C GLU A 63 -3.85 -5.34 9.82
N ALA A 64 -2.77 -5.14 9.08
CA ALA A 64 -2.08 -3.84 9.06
C ALA A 64 -3.04 -2.72 8.62
N THR A 65 -3.86 -2.98 7.58
CA THR A 65 -4.86 -2.04 7.11
C THR A 65 -5.88 -1.72 8.20
N ARG A 66 -6.39 -2.74 8.90
CA ARG A 66 -7.34 -2.54 10.00
C ARG A 66 -6.74 -1.66 11.08
N GLN A 67 -5.50 -1.91 11.48
CA GLN A 67 -4.84 -1.13 12.52
C GLN A 67 -4.66 0.32 12.11
N ILE A 68 -4.25 0.57 10.88
CA ILE A 68 -4.08 1.93 10.37
C ILE A 68 -5.43 2.65 10.32
N LYS A 69 -6.46 1.98 9.81
CA LYS A 69 -7.79 2.58 9.69
C LYS A 69 -8.50 2.75 11.03
N ALA A 70 -8.08 2.02 12.06
CA ALA A 70 -8.61 2.18 13.41
C ALA A 70 -7.96 3.34 14.17
N ASP A 71 -6.83 3.84 13.70
CA ASP A 71 -6.11 4.95 14.35
C ASP A 71 -6.65 6.28 13.83
N PRO A 72 -7.22 7.13 14.72
CA PRO A 72 -7.77 8.43 14.29
C PRO A 72 -6.76 9.32 13.60
N ALA A 73 -5.47 9.18 13.91
CA ALA A 73 -4.42 9.99 13.30
C ALA A 73 -4.03 9.49 11.89
N LEU A 74 -4.36 8.23 11.56
CA LEU A 74 -3.92 7.59 10.32
C LEU A 74 -5.06 7.20 9.38
N LYS A 75 -6.29 7.12 9.90
CA LYS A 75 -7.41 6.57 9.12
C LYS A 75 -7.72 7.32 7.82
N HIS A 76 -7.27 8.55 7.71
CA HIS A 76 -7.48 9.36 6.51
C HIS A 76 -6.55 9.00 5.36
N ILE A 77 -5.47 8.25 5.64
CA ILE A 77 -4.48 7.90 4.63
C ILE A 77 -5.06 6.84 3.70
N PRO A 78 -5.14 7.09 2.38
CA PRO A 78 -5.64 6.08 1.43
C PRO A 78 -4.73 4.85 1.40
N ILE A 79 -5.33 3.67 1.45
CA ILE A 79 -4.61 2.40 1.37
C ILE A 79 -5.09 1.66 0.12
N ILE A 80 -4.14 1.35 -0.76
CA ILE A 80 -4.38 0.54 -1.96
C ILE A 80 -3.81 -0.84 -1.69
N VAL A 81 -4.68 -1.84 -1.58
CA VAL A 81 -4.27 -3.23 -1.37
C VAL A 81 -3.90 -3.86 -2.71
N VAL A 82 -2.75 -4.51 -2.76
CA VAL A 82 -2.27 -5.19 -3.97
C VAL A 82 -2.17 -6.67 -3.66
N THR A 83 -2.81 -7.53 -4.45
CA THR A 83 -2.92 -8.95 -4.13
C THR A 83 -2.92 -9.84 -5.38
N SER A 84 -2.38 -11.06 -5.22
CA SER A 84 -2.43 -12.11 -6.23
C SER A 84 -3.72 -12.95 -6.14
N TYR A 85 -4.58 -12.70 -5.16
CA TYR A 85 -5.72 -13.56 -4.85
C TYR A 85 -7.07 -12.98 -5.25
N ALA A 86 -7.11 -12.25 -6.38
CA ALA A 86 -8.30 -11.53 -6.81
C ALA A 86 -9.55 -12.41 -6.99
N LEU A 87 -9.37 -13.70 -7.26
CA LEU A 87 -10.47 -14.62 -7.54
C LEU A 87 -10.99 -15.39 -6.33
N SER A 88 -10.42 -15.18 -5.14
CA SER A 88 -10.77 -15.94 -3.94
C SER A 88 -11.51 -15.15 -2.88
N GLY A 89 -12.19 -14.09 -3.27
CA GLY A 89 -12.94 -13.26 -2.31
C GLY A 89 -12.08 -12.24 -1.57
N ASP A 90 -10.85 -12.03 -1.99
CA ASP A 90 -9.93 -11.10 -1.35
C ASP A 90 -10.40 -9.66 -1.45
N GLU A 91 -11.15 -9.31 -2.49
CA GLU A 91 -11.70 -7.97 -2.61
C GLU A 91 -12.63 -7.64 -1.45
N THR A 92 -13.48 -8.60 -1.05
CA THR A 92 -14.35 -8.43 0.10
C THR A 92 -13.54 -8.28 1.39
N LYS A 93 -12.51 -9.11 1.57
CA LYS A 93 -11.62 -9.03 2.73
C LYS A 93 -10.92 -7.68 2.80
N ALA A 94 -10.45 -7.18 1.66
CA ALA A 94 -9.78 -5.89 1.58
C ALA A 94 -10.73 -4.75 1.98
N ARG A 95 -11.95 -4.77 1.47
CA ARG A 95 -12.96 -3.77 1.83
C ARG A 95 -13.32 -3.84 3.30
N ASP A 96 -13.49 -5.04 3.84
CA ASP A 96 -13.81 -5.25 5.26
C ASP A 96 -12.69 -4.74 6.15
N ALA A 97 -11.45 -4.81 5.69
CA ALA A 97 -10.31 -4.27 6.42
C ALA A 97 -10.25 -2.73 6.36
N GLY A 98 -11.00 -2.12 5.44
CA GLY A 98 -11.09 -0.67 5.32
C GLY A 98 -10.23 -0.05 4.22
N CYS A 99 -9.71 -0.85 3.27
CA CYS A 99 -8.91 -0.30 2.20
C CYS A 99 -9.74 0.60 1.29
N ASP A 100 -9.07 1.56 0.65
CA ASP A 100 -9.72 2.53 -0.23
C ASP A 100 -9.76 2.05 -1.67
N ALA A 101 -8.82 1.20 -2.07
CA ALA A 101 -8.76 0.66 -3.41
C ALA A 101 -8.08 -0.71 -3.39
N TYR A 102 -8.20 -1.41 -4.49
CA TYR A 102 -7.78 -2.80 -4.61
C TYR A 102 -7.21 -2.99 -6.03
N VAL A 103 -6.02 -3.58 -6.12
CA VAL A 103 -5.37 -3.85 -7.39
C VAL A 103 -4.93 -5.31 -7.42
N ALA A 104 -5.32 -6.03 -8.46
CA ALA A 104 -4.95 -7.43 -8.63
C ALA A 104 -3.60 -7.55 -9.35
N LYS A 105 -2.77 -8.48 -8.89
CA LYS A 105 -1.55 -8.87 -9.60
C LYS A 105 -1.89 -9.92 -10.65
N PRO A 106 -1.23 -9.93 -11.80
CA PRO A 106 -0.27 -8.92 -12.24
C PRO A 106 -0.98 -7.64 -12.68
N TYR A 107 -0.35 -6.50 -12.44
CA TYR A 107 -0.89 -5.21 -12.86
C TYR A 107 0.09 -4.57 -13.84
N SER A 108 -0.41 -3.65 -14.69
CA SER A 108 0.48 -2.85 -15.50
C SER A 108 0.99 -1.66 -14.68
N PRO A 109 2.25 -1.24 -14.87
CA PRO A 109 2.76 -0.05 -14.19
C PRO A 109 1.89 1.19 -14.41
N ARG A 110 1.40 1.35 -15.62
CA ARG A 110 0.52 2.48 -15.97
C ARG A 110 -0.79 2.45 -15.17
N ALA A 111 -1.40 1.27 -15.05
CA ALA A 111 -2.65 1.12 -14.31
C ALA A 111 -2.44 1.40 -12.82
N LEU A 112 -1.33 0.93 -12.26
CA LEU A 112 -1.01 1.18 -10.86
C LEU A 112 -0.77 2.67 -10.61
N LEU A 113 0.00 3.34 -11.47
CA LEU A 113 0.25 4.78 -11.33
C LEU A 113 -1.04 5.58 -11.44
N ALA A 114 -1.93 5.18 -12.37
CA ALA A 114 -3.22 5.86 -12.51
C ALA A 114 -4.05 5.73 -11.23
N LYS A 115 -4.05 4.55 -10.63
CA LYS A 115 -4.78 4.31 -9.37
C LYS A 115 -4.20 5.15 -8.24
N ILE A 116 -2.89 5.21 -8.11
CA ILE A 116 -2.23 6.02 -7.09
C ILE A 116 -2.58 7.50 -7.27
N ARG A 117 -2.58 7.99 -8.50
CA ARG A 117 -2.87 9.40 -8.78
C ARG A 117 -4.32 9.80 -8.50
N GLU A 118 -5.24 8.84 -8.42
CA GLU A 118 -6.60 9.12 -7.98
C GLU A 118 -6.62 9.60 -6.53
N TYR A 119 -5.66 9.15 -5.71
CA TYR A 119 -5.59 9.46 -4.28
C TYR A 119 -4.49 10.47 -3.94
N ALA A 120 -3.48 10.59 -4.79
CA ALA A 120 -2.37 11.53 -4.65
C ALA A 120 -2.12 12.24 -5.99
N PRO A 121 -3.05 13.10 -6.40
CA PRO A 121 -2.95 13.80 -7.68
C PRO A 121 -1.79 14.79 -7.75
#